data_bf6605883de4b76cc3ffd88d23a23b46
#
_entry.id   bf6605883de4b76cc3ffd88d23a23b46
#
_cell.length_a   1.000
_cell.length_b   1.000
_cell.length_c   1.000
_cell.angle_alpha   90.00
_cell.angle_beta   90.00
_cell.angle_gamma   90.00
#
_symmetry.space_group_name_H-M   'P 1'
#
loop_
_entity.id
_entity.type
_entity.pdbx_description
1 polymer ?
#
loop_
_entity_poly.entity_id
_entity_poly.type
_entity_poly.pdbx_seq_one_letter_code
_entity_poly.pdbx_strand_id
1 'polypeptide(L)'
;MMIEIDFSSDEAIYIQLTNQIIMGIATSRLQEGDTLPSVRQLADTVGINMHTVNKAYSLLRQEGFVTIDRRRGAVISIDVNKRKALEELKQNLMVALAKGCCKS
;
A
#
# COMPACT_ATOMS: atom_id res chain seq x y z
N MET A 1 4.30 -9.82 2.91
CA MET A 1 3.17 -8.91 2.66
C MET A 1 2.01 -9.72 2.12
N MET A 2 0.88 -9.61 2.77
CA MET A 2 -0.31 -10.36 2.35
C MET A 2 -1.27 -9.42 1.63
N ILE A 3 -1.54 -9.70 0.37
CA ILE A 3 -2.41 -8.87 -0.46
C ILE A 3 -3.59 -9.72 -0.94
N GLU A 4 -4.79 -9.24 -0.68
CA GLU A 4 -6.01 -9.88 -1.13
C GLU A 4 -6.75 -8.98 -2.10
N ILE A 5 -6.96 -9.47 -3.30
CA ILE A 5 -7.66 -8.74 -4.36
C ILE A 5 -9.04 -9.34 -4.54
N ASP A 6 -10.05 -8.50 -4.51
CA ASP A 6 -11.42 -8.89 -4.80
C ASP A 6 -11.70 -8.65 -6.28
N PHE A 7 -11.65 -9.71 -7.08
CA PHE A 7 -11.86 -9.62 -8.52
C PHE A 7 -13.32 -9.34 -8.89
N SER A 8 -14.23 -9.52 -7.95
CA SER A 8 -15.66 -9.25 -8.19
C SER A 8 -16.07 -7.84 -7.78
N SER A 9 -15.16 -7.07 -7.18
CA SER A 9 -15.43 -5.69 -6.78
C SER A 9 -15.44 -4.76 -7.99
N ASP A 10 -16.23 -3.70 -7.92
CA ASP A 10 -16.23 -2.64 -8.92
C ASP A 10 -14.98 -1.77 -8.86
N GLU A 11 -14.24 -1.85 -7.75
CA GLU A 11 -13.01 -1.08 -7.59
C GLU A 11 -11.89 -1.67 -8.45
N ALA A 12 -11.19 -0.81 -9.18
CA ALA A 12 -10.10 -1.24 -10.04
C ALA A 12 -9.03 -1.98 -9.24
N ILE A 13 -8.46 -3.03 -9.83
CA ILE A 13 -7.46 -3.87 -9.15
C ILE A 13 -6.25 -3.05 -8.71
N TYR A 14 -5.77 -2.13 -9.56
CA TYR A 14 -4.60 -1.33 -9.19
C TYR A 14 -4.90 -0.40 -8.00
N ILE A 15 -6.13 0.05 -7.85
CA ILE A 15 -6.53 0.86 -6.69
C ILE A 15 -6.56 0.00 -5.43
N GLN A 16 -7.12 -1.20 -5.50
CA GLN A 16 -7.12 -2.14 -4.37
C GLN A 16 -5.70 -2.44 -3.92
N LEU A 17 -4.80 -2.71 -4.87
CA LEU A 17 -3.41 -3.00 -4.59
C LEU A 17 -2.72 -1.80 -3.92
N THR A 18 -2.92 -0.61 -4.48
CA THR A 18 -2.35 0.62 -3.93
C THR A 18 -2.83 0.85 -2.50
N ASN A 19 -4.13 0.71 -2.27
CA ASN A 19 -4.71 0.93 -0.95
C ASN A 19 -4.19 -0.07 0.08
N GLN A 20 -4.02 -1.32 -0.29
CA GLN A 20 -3.49 -2.32 0.63
C GLN A 20 -2.05 -2.05 1.01
N ILE A 21 -1.24 -1.58 0.08
CA ILE A 21 0.15 -1.19 0.37
C ILE A 21 0.16 0.01 1.32
N ILE A 22 -0.65 1.02 1.05
CA ILE A 22 -0.76 2.20 1.93
C ILE A 22 -1.22 1.79 3.33
N MET A 23 -2.19 0.91 3.42
CA MET A 23 -2.65 0.41 4.72
C MET A 23 -1.56 -0.38 5.45
N GLY A 24 -0.75 -1.14 4.71
CA GLY A 24 0.40 -1.82 5.29
C GLY A 24 1.40 -0.84 5.89
N ILE A 25 1.62 0.29 5.22
CA ILE A 25 2.49 1.35 5.71
C ILE A 25 1.86 2.02 6.94
N ALA A 26 0.58 2.37 6.86
CA ALA A 26 -0.13 3.05 7.94
C ALA A 26 -0.20 2.21 9.21
N THR A 27 -0.29 0.89 9.08
CA THR A 27 -0.37 -0.04 10.21
C THR A 27 1.00 -0.56 10.64
N SER A 28 2.08 -0.02 10.09
CA SER A 28 3.46 -0.39 10.39
C SER A 28 3.84 -1.82 10.02
N ARG A 29 3.06 -2.48 9.18
CA ARG A 29 3.41 -3.78 8.61
C ARG A 29 4.51 -3.64 7.56
N LEU A 30 4.48 -2.51 6.85
CA LEU A 30 5.53 -2.10 5.92
C LEU A 30 6.18 -0.85 6.50
N GLN A 31 7.50 -0.87 6.63
CA GLN A 31 8.23 0.24 7.23
C GLN A 31 9.13 0.91 6.22
N GLU A 32 9.49 2.16 6.49
CA GLU A 32 10.43 2.89 5.66
C GLU A 32 11.75 2.11 5.55
N GLY A 33 12.23 1.98 4.32
CA GLY A 33 13.42 1.17 4.03
C GLY A 33 13.13 -0.25 3.62
N ASP A 34 11.91 -0.74 3.85
CA ASP A 34 11.52 -2.07 3.40
C ASP A 34 11.43 -2.09 1.87
N THR A 35 11.80 -3.21 1.28
CA THR A 35 11.70 -3.40 -0.16
C THR A 35 10.38 -4.08 -0.51
N LEU A 36 9.77 -3.64 -1.58
CA LEU A 36 8.60 -4.31 -2.16
C LEU A 36 9.06 -5.38 -3.14
N PRO A 37 8.27 -6.42 -3.36
CA PRO A 37 8.59 -7.39 -4.40
C PRO A 37 8.63 -6.70 -5.77
N SER A 38 9.34 -7.31 -6.72
CA SER A 38 9.37 -6.79 -8.08
C SER A 38 7.97 -6.83 -8.68
N VAL A 39 7.75 -6.04 -9.72
CA VAL A 39 6.47 -6.04 -10.44
C VAL A 39 6.10 -7.45 -10.88
N ARG A 40 7.07 -8.18 -11.44
CA ARG A 40 6.86 -9.56 -11.89
C ARG A 40 6.51 -10.50 -10.73
N GLN A 41 7.25 -10.42 -9.64
CA GLN A 41 7.01 -11.28 -8.48
C GLN A 41 5.62 -11.05 -7.88
N LEU A 42 5.24 -9.79 -7.73
CA LEU A 42 3.95 -9.46 -7.15
C LEU A 42 2.82 -9.87 -8.09
N ALA A 43 2.97 -9.62 -9.39
CA ALA A 43 1.99 -10.04 -10.38
C ALA A 43 1.76 -11.55 -10.35
N ASP A 44 2.85 -12.32 -10.26
CA ASP A 44 2.77 -13.79 -10.17
C ASP A 44 2.11 -14.23 -8.86
N THR A 45 2.49 -13.62 -7.75
CA THR A 45 1.98 -13.97 -6.43
C THR A 45 0.48 -13.70 -6.31
N VAL A 46 0.04 -12.55 -6.79
CA VAL A 46 -1.37 -12.14 -6.71
C VAL A 46 -2.21 -12.73 -7.84
N GLY A 47 -1.58 -13.08 -8.95
CA GLY A 47 -2.28 -13.61 -10.11
C GLY A 47 -2.91 -12.52 -10.98
N ILE A 48 -2.22 -11.39 -11.13
CA ILE A 48 -2.70 -10.27 -11.93
C ILE A 48 -1.66 -9.88 -12.97
N ASN A 49 -2.06 -8.97 -13.85
CA ASN A 49 -1.21 -8.48 -14.93
C ASN A 49 -0.10 -7.59 -14.38
N MET A 50 1.11 -7.72 -14.94
CA MET A 50 2.25 -6.88 -14.57
C MET A 50 1.98 -5.39 -14.78
N HIS A 51 1.22 -5.03 -15.81
CA HIS A 51 0.86 -3.63 -16.05
C HIS A 51 0.02 -3.05 -14.90
N THR A 52 -0.83 -3.86 -14.32
CA THR A 52 -1.65 -3.46 -13.17
C THR A 52 -0.77 -3.19 -11.95
N VAL A 53 0.20 -4.06 -11.68
CA VAL A 53 1.16 -3.87 -10.58
C VAL A 53 2.01 -2.62 -10.84
N ASN A 54 2.49 -2.47 -12.06
CA ASN A 54 3.31 -1.32 -12.42
C ASN A 54 2.55 -0.01 -12.23
N LYS A 55 1.26 0.01 -12.58
CA LYS A 55 0.41 1.17 -12.41
C LYS A 55 0.25 1.52 -10.93
N ALA A 56 0.05 0.52 -10.08
CA ALA A 56 -0.04 0.70 -8.64
C ALA A 56 1.26 1.26 -8.07
N TYR A 57 2.40 0.69 -8.46
CA TYR A 57 3.71 1.16 -8.00
C TYR A 57 4.00 2.58 -8.47
N SER A 58 3.61 2.92 -9.69
CA SER A 58 3.78 4.27 -10.22
C SER A 58 2.95 5.29 -9.41
N LEU A 59 1.75 4.92 -9.05
CA LEU A 59 0.88 5.76 -8.23
C LEU A 59 1.47 5.96 -6.83
N LEU A 60 1.97 4.88 -6.21
CA LEU A 60 2.63 4.97 -4.90
C LEU A 60 3.85 5.88 -4.95
N ARG A 61 4.62 5.80 -6.03
CA ARG A 61 5.80 6.64 -6.22
C ARG A 61 5.40 8.10 -6.41
N GLN A 62 4.37 8.35 -7.19
CA GLN A 62 3.86 9.70 -7.43
C GLN A 62 3.34 10.32 -6.12
N GLU A 63 2.71 9.51 -5.27
CA GLU A 63 2.15 9.96 -4.00
C GLU A 63 3.21 10.09 -2.89
N GLY A 64 4.44 9.69 -3.14
CA GLY A 64 5.53 9.85 -2.19
C GLY A 64 5.68 8.73 -1.18
N PHE A 65 5.13 7.55 -1.42
CA PHE A 65 5.25 6.40 -0.53
C PHE A 65 6.37 5.46 -0.91
N VAL A 66 6.83 5.52 -2.15
CA VAL A 66 7.81 4.58 -2.70
C VAL A 66 8.82 5.34 -3.54
N THR A 67 10.07 4.92 -3.45
CA THR A 67 11.13 5.36 -4.37
C THR A 67 11.73 4.16 -5.08
N ILE A 68 12.36 4.39 -6.19
CA ILE A 68 13.03 3.32 -6.95
C ILE A 68 14.52 3.40 -6.69
N ASP A 69 15.07 2.32 -6.14
CA ASP A 69 16.51 2.15 -5.92
C ASP A 69 17.05 1.22 -6.98
N ARG A 70 18.17 1.56 -7.59
CA ARG A 70 18.77 0.76 -8.66
C ARG A 70 19.12 -0.66 -8.22
N ARG A 71 19.51 -0.83 -6.95
CA ARG A 71 19.96 -2.12 -6.42
C ARG A 71 18.83 -2.90 -5.77
N ARG A 72 17.93 -2.19 -5.07
CA ARG A 72 16.89 -2.81 -4.25
C ARG A 72 15.51 -2.81 -4.89
N GLY A 73 15.35 -2.08 -5.99
CA GLY A 73 14.05 -1.96 -6.65
C GLY A 73 13.13 -0.96 -5.94
N ALA A 74 11.88 -1.31 -5.77
CA ALA A 74 10.91 -0.44 -5.10
C ALA A 74 11.11 -0.49 -3.58
N VAL A 75 11.32 0.66 -2.96
CA VAL A 75 11.61 0.78 -1.53
C VAL A 75 10.60 1.72 -0.91
N ILE A 76 10.10 1.35 0.27
CA ILE A 76 9.21 2.22 1.03
C ILE A 76 10.01 3.44 1.48
N SER A 77 9.55 4.61 1.07
CA SER A 77 10.18 5.88 1.41
C SER A 77 9.10 6.92 1.59
N ILE A 78 8.92 7.39 2.81
CA ILE A 78 7.80 8.26 3.17
C ILE A 78 8.34 9.65 3.40
N ASP A 79 7.88 10.65 2.62
CA ASP A 79 8.29 12.01 2.88
C ASP A 79 7.61 12.54 4.16
N VAL A 80 8.11 13.66 4.67
CA VAL A 80 7.67 14.23 5.96
C VAL A 80 6.17 14.53 5.95
N ASN A 81 5.66 15.08 4.86
CA ASN A 81 4.24 15.42 4.75
C ASN A 81 3.36 14.18 4.73
N LYS A 82 3.79 13.15 4.01
CA LYS A 82 3.03 11.90 3.93
C LYS A 82 3.09 11.13 5.25
N ARG A 83 4.20 11.19 5.95
CA ARG A 83 4.32 10.55 7.27
C ARG A 83 3.28 11.13 8.24
N LYS A 84 3.13 12.45 8.24
CA LYS A 84 2.15 13.11 9.07
C LYS A 84 0.72 12.70 8.72
N ALA A 85 0.42 12.65 7.42
CA ALA A 85 -0.88 12.19 6.93
C ALA A 85 -1.17 10.74 7.33
N LEU A 86 -0.15 9.87 7.27
CA LEU A 86 -0.29 8.47 7.67
C LEU A 86 -0.55 8.33 9.16
N GLU A 87 0.10 9.14 9.99
CA GLU A 87 -0.14 9.13 11.43
C GLU A 87 -1.57 9.55 11.75
N GLU A 88 -2.08 10.56 11.07
CA GLU A 88 -3.47 10.99 11.22
C GLU A 88 -4.44 9.88 10.79
N LEU A 89 -4.15 9.23 9.68
CA LEU A 89 -4.97 8.12 9.18
C LEU A 89 -4.98 6.97 10.19
N LYS A 90 -3.82 6.64 10.75
CA LYS A 90 -3.70 5.59 11.76
C LYS A 90 -4.53 5.90 12.99
N GLN A 91 -4.46 7.14 13.47
CA GLN A 91 -5.25 7.58 14.63
C GLN A 91 -6.75 7.52 14.32
N ASN A 92 -7.15 7.97 13.15
CA ASN A 92 -8.55 7.92 12.73
C ASN A 92 -9.06 6.49 12.64
N LEU A 93 -8.26 5.57 12.13
CA LEU A 93 -8.61 4.15 12.08
C LEU A 93 -8.79 3.56 13.47
N MET A 94 -7.90 3.88 14.39
CA MET A 94 -8.00 3.40 15.76
C MET A 94 -9.26 3.93 16.46
N VAL A 95 -9.55 5.21 16.28
CA VAL A 95 -10.76 5.82 16.84
C VAL A 95 -12.01 5.21 16.22
N ALA A 96 -12.01 5.01 14.91
CA ALA A 96 -13.15 4.41 14.20
C ALA A 96 -13.41 2.98 14.69
N LEU A 97 -12.37 2.19 14.90
CA LEU A 97 -12.49 0.83 15.41
C LEU A 97 -13.06 0.82 16.83
N ALA A 98 -12.58 1.72 17.69
CA ALA A 98 -13.07 1.84 19.05
C ALA A 98 -14.56 2.21 19.07
N LYS A 99 -14.94 3.20 18.24
CA LYS A 99 -16.34 3.61 18.12
C LYS A 99 -17.21 2.51 17.51
N GLY A 100 -16.68 1.76 16.55
CA GLY A 100 -17.37 0.65 15.95
C GLY A 100 -17.72 -0.42 16.96
N CYS A 101 -16.80 -0.74 17.86
CA CYS A 101 -17.05 -1.69 18.94
C CYS A 101 -18.17 -1.23 19.87
N CYS A 102 -18.28 0.07 20.10
CA CYS A 102 -19.32 0.62 20.96
C CYS A 102 -20.69 0.65 20.30
N LYS A 103 -20.73 0.67 18.97
CA LYS A 103 -21.98 0.75 18.22
C LYS A 103 -22.60 -0.60 17.90
N SER A 104 -21.81 -1.62 17.91
CA SER A 104 -22.26 -2.98 17.55
C SER A 104 -22.93 -3.74 18.68
#